data_c31f2a8a8cda48eccc2013cdd85f7dc5
#
_entry.id   c31f2a8a8cda48eccc2013cdd85f7dc5
#
_cell.length_a   1.000
_cell.length_b   1.000
_cell.length_c   1.000
_cell.angle_alpha   90.00
_cell.angle_beta   90.00
_cell.angle_gamma   90.00
#
_symmetry.space_group_name_H-M   'P 1'
#
loop_
_entity.id
_entity.type
_entity.pdbx_description
1 polymer ?
#
loop_
_entity_poly.entity_id
_entity_poly.type
_entity_poly.pdbx_seq_one_letter_code
_entity_poly.pdbx_strand_id
1 'polypeptide(L)'
;MSQVNAASGTQSVFATFSAHGSPQMALAMLQMELARTNKDQALSGIKEIENEQARKKGIADALNAARDLKEAGTVRGSATQAEYDNMIKGMSEYRDRKWAAVGSLKTFPESHGITPAPYGDLNKAVQIWNTAIDQMQKLKTVNAACDAAGISMPTSSDKDKNKAEWDKVIAQLQTKMDTCGANIQTQMVQLQDFMGQYNSYMQGANSAIATSNQVLTSLAKGQ
;
A
#
# COMPACT_ATOMS: atom_id res chain seq x y z
N MET A 1 -2.72 -16.43 -14.59
CA MET A 1 -3.89 -16.56 -15.50
C MET A 1 -4.90 -17.47 -14.82
N SER A 2 -5.84 -16.89 -14.09
CA SER A 2 -6.94 -17.65 -13.49
C SER A 2 -8.12 -17.59 -14.45
N GLN A 3 -8.45 -18.71 -15.06
CA GLN A 3 -9.71 -18.85 -15.81
C GLN A 3 -10.86 -18.76 -14.81
N VAL A 4 -11.60 -17.66 -14.86
CA VAL A 4 -12.85 -17.50 -14.12
C VAL A 4 -13.87 -18.45 -14.72
N ASN A 5 -14.38 -19.37 -13.92
CA ASN A 5 -15.44 -20.30 -14.27
C ASN A 5 -16.76 -19.54 -14.49
N ALA A 6 -16.91 -18.90 -15.64
CA ALA A 6 -18.14 -18.23 -16.06
C ALA A 6 -19.27 -19.22 -16.41
N ALA A 7 -18.96 -20.52 -16.44
CA ALA A 7 -19.88 -21.53 -16.94
C ALA A 7 -21.02 -21.98 -15.98
N SER A 8 -20.83 -21.77 -14.65
CA SER A 8 -21.84 -22.23 -13.68
C SER A 8 -23.00 -21.25 -13.48
N GLY A 9 -22.73 -19.92 -13.66
CA GLY A 9 -23.76 -18.89 -13.49
C GLY A 9 -24.76 -18.85 -14.65
N THR A 10 -24.28 -19.06 -15.87
CA THR A 10 -25.14 -19.05 -17.08
C THR A 10 -26.12 -20.23 -17.15
N GLN A 11 -25.73 -21.39 -16.63
CA GLN A 11 -26.65 -22.56 -16.60
C GLN A 11 -27.82 -22.38 -15.63
N SER A 12 -27.63 -21.72 -14.50
CA SER A 12 -28.72 -21.44 -13.54
C SER A 12 -29.70 -20.39 -14.07
N VAL A 13 -29.22 -19.43 -14.86
CA VAL A 13 -30.05 -18.40 -15.50
C VAL A 13 -30.88 -19.03 -16.60
N PHE A 14 -30.32 -19.92 -17.42
CA PHE A 14 -31.06 -20.63 -18.47
C PHE A 14 -32.14 -21.59 -17.92
N ALA A 15 -31.90 -22.22 -16.76
CA ALA A 15 -32.90 -23.06 -16.11
C ALA A 15 -34.11 -22.26 -15.57
N THR A 16 -33.88 -21.03 -15.15
CA THR A 16 -34.94 -20.09 -14.72
C THR A 16 -35.69 -19.50 -15.93
N PHE A 17 -35.09 -19.50 -17.11
CA PHE A 17 -35.66 -19.03 -18.37
C PHE A 17 -36.93 -19.79 -18.78
N SER A 18 -36.97 -21.11 -18.56
CA SER A 18 -38.09 -21.94 -18.93
C SER A 18 -39.31 -21.79 -18.01
N ALA A 19 -39.17 -21.11 -16.88
CA ALA A 19 -40.25 -21.01 -15.88
C ALA A 19 -41.03 -19.68 -15.90
N HIS A 20 -40.53 -18.61 -16.56
CA HIS A 20 -41.08 -17.26 -16.39
C HIS A 20 -41.41 -16.50 -17.69
N GLY A 21 -41.73 -17.16 -18.76
CA GLY A 21 -42.68 -16.75 -19.81
C GLY A 21 -42.40 -15.50 -20.69
N SER A 22 -41.52 -14.54 -20.31
CA SER A 22 -41.22 -13.36 -21.15
C SER A 22 -39.77 -13.29 -21.56
N PRO A 23 -39.46 -13.35 -22.89
CA PRO A 23 -38.07 -13.20 -23.36
C PRO A 23 -37.39 -11.92 -22.91
N GLN A 24 -38.14 -10.80 -22.73
CA GLN A 24 -37.66 -9.52 -22.29
C GLN A 24 -37.23 -9.55 -20.80
N MET A 25 -38.04 -10.24 -19.96
CA MET A 25 -37.69 -10.40 -18.54
C MET A 25 -36.43 -11.25 -18.36
N ALA A 26 -36.32 -12.28 -19.15
CA ALA A 26 -35.17 -13.13 -19.18
C ALA A 26 -33.87 -12.38 -19.63
N LEU A 27 -33.98 -11.54 -20.64
CA LEU A 27 -32.90 -10.67 -21.07
C LEU A 27 -32.51 -9.68 -19.97
N ALA A 28 -33.47 -9.08 -19.26
CA ALA A 28 -33.23 -8.23 -18.14
C ALA A 28 -32.46 -8.93 -17.00
N MET A 29 -32.87 -10.17 -16.65
CA MET A 29 -32.19 -10.99 -15.63
C MET A 29 -30.74 -11.31 -16.02
N LEU A 30 -30.50 -11.68 -17.28
CA LEU A 30 -29.15 -11.91 -17.78
C LEU A 30 -28.29 -10.65 -17.69
N GLN A 31 -28.82 -9.50 -18.10
CA GLN A 31 -28.11 -8.25 -18.02
C GLN A 31 -27.82 -7.82 -16.58
N MET A 32 -28.73 -8.07 -15.63
CA MET A 32 -28.50 -7.83 -14.20
C MET A 32 -27.37 -8.73 -13.65
N GLU A 33 -27.30 -9.99 -14.07
CA GLU A 33 -26.22 -10.90 -13.63
C GLU A 33 -24.86 -10.47 -14.21
N LEU A 34 -24.82 -10.04 -15.48
CA LEU A 34 -23.62 -9.47 -16.08
C LEU A 34 -23.20 -8.16 -15.38
N ALA A 35 -24.16 -7.30 -15.03
CA ALA A 35 -23.88 -6.09 -14.25
C ALA A 35 -23.29 -6.43 -12.87
N ARG A 36 -23.85 -7.42 -12.17
CA ARG A 36 -23.33 -7.89 -10.88
C ARG A 36 -21.90 -8.38 -11.00
N THR A 37 -21.60 -9.21 -11.99
CA THR A 37 -20.25 -9.70 -12.26
C THR A 37 -19.25 -8.55 -12.48
N ASN A 38 -19.60 -7.55 -13.29
CA ASN A 38 -18.75 -6.39 -13.54
C ASN A 38 -18.57 -5.52 -12.28
N LYS A 39 -19.60 -5.39 -11.45
CA LYS A 39 -19.49 -4.71 -10.15
C LYS A 39 -18.49 -5.42 -9.23
N ASP A 40 -18.55 -6.75 -9.15
CA ASP A 40 -17.65 -7.54 -8.31
C ASP A 40 -16.20 -7.44 -8.83
N GLN A 41 -16.00 -7.44 -10.15
CA GLN A 41 -14.69 -7.20 -10.76
C GLN A 41 -14.18 -5.78 -10.48
N ALA A 42 -15.02 -4.77 -10.56
CA ALA A 42 -14.66 -3.40 -10.23
C ALA A 42 -14.24 -3.25 -8.75
N LEU A 43 -14.98 -3.88 -7.83
CA LEU A 43 -14.63 -3.88 -6.40
C LEU A 43 -13.30 -4.59 -6.12
N SER A 44 -13.01 -5.68 -6.83
CA SER A 44 -11.70 -6.34 -6.74
C SER A 44 -10.59 -5.44 -7.27
N GLY A 45 -10.81 -4.79 -8.42
CA GLY A 45 -9.85 -3.85 -9.00
C GLY A 45 -9.54 -2.66 -8.09
N ILE A 46 -10.54 -2.12 -7.38
CA ILE A 46 -10.34 -1.06 -6.39
C ILE A 46 -9.38 -1.53 -5.29
N LYS A 47 -9.58 -2.71 -4.73
CA LYS A 47 -8.69 -3.27 -3.68
C LYS A 47 -7.26 -3.47 -4.19
N GLU A 48 -7.10 -3.91 -5.42
CA GLU A 48 -5.78 -4.08 -6.04
C GLU A 48 -5.08 -2.72 -6.22
N ILE A 49 -5.81 -1.69 -6.65
CA ILE A 49 -5.30 -0.31 -6.75
C ILE A 49 -4.88 0.20 -5.37
N GLU A 50 -5.69 0.03 -4.34
CA GLU A 50 -5.37 0.44 -2.96
C GLU A 50 -4.09 -0.25 -2.46
N ASN A 51 -3.95 -1.55 -2.68
CA ASN A 51 -2.76 -2.30 -2.32
C ASN A 51 -1.51 -1.81 -3.05
N GLU A 52 -1.62 -1.53 -4.36
CA GLU A 52 -0.50 -1.05 -5.15
C GLU A 52 -0.12 0.40 -4.80
N GLN A 53 -1.09 1.23 -4.41
CA GLN A 53 -0.84 2.58 -3.87
C GLN A 53 -0.10 2.50 -2.52
N ALA A 54 -0.52 1.62 -1.62
CA ALA A 54 0.17 1.41 -0.35
C ALA A 54 1.61 0.92 -0.56
N ARG A 55 1.82 0.00 -1.51
CA ARG A 55 3.14 -0.47 -1.92
C ARG A 55 4.01 0.65 -2.49
N LYS A 56 3.46 1.45 -3.41
CA LYS A 56 4.14 2.62 -3.99
C LYS A 56 4.58 3.60 -2.91
N LYS A 57 3.72 3.88 -1.93
CA LYS A 57 4.04 4.75 -0.79
C LYS A 57 5.19 4.18 0.04
N GLY A 58 5.14 2.89 0.39
CA GLY A 58 6.23 2.24 1.14
C GLY A 58 7.58 2.29 0.41
N ILE A 59 7.58 2.13 -0.93
CA ILE A 59 8.79 2.28 -1.75
C ILE A 59 9.27 3.74 -1.76
N ALA A 60 8.37 4.72 -1.84
CA ALA A 60 8.73 6.14 -1.80
C ALA A 60 9.37 6.54 -0.47
N ASP A 61 8.82 6.06 0.65
CA ASP A 61 9.38 6.27 1.98
C ASP A 61 10.78 5.63 2.11
N ALA A 62 10.95 4.42 1.60
CA ALA A 62 12.25 3.74 1.55
C ALA A 62 13.26 4.46 0.65
N LEU A 63 12.82 5.00 -0.48
CA LEU A 63 13.67 5.76 -1.40
C LEU A 63 14.22 7.03 -0.74
N ASN A 64 13.39 7.77 -0.01
CA ASN A 64 13.81 8.95 0.74
C ASN A 64 14.79 8.55 1.85
N ALA A 65 14.46 7.51 2.63
CA ALA A 65 15.34 6.98 3.66
C ALA A 65 16.69 6.52 3.11
N ALA A 66 16.73 5.87 1.93
CA ALA A 66 17.96 5.42 1.29
C ALA A 66 18.85 6.60 0.86
N ARG A 67 18.26 7.70 0.39
CA ARG A 67 18.98 8.94 0.05
C ARG A 67 19.63 9.55 1.31
N ASP A 68 18.87 9.66 2.38
CA ASP A 68 19.38 10.18 3.66
C ASP A 68 20.52 9.31 4.22
N LEU A 69 20.39 7.99 4.17
CA LEU A 69 21.42 7.04 4.62
C LEU A 69 22.68 7.13 3.77
N LYS A 70 22.54 7.30 2.45
CA LYS A 70 23.67 7.53 1.54
C LYS A 70 24.42 8.82 1.91
N GLU A 71 23.70 9.93 2.16
CA GLU A 71 24.28 11.21 2.54
C GLU A 71 24.98 11.14 3.90
N ALA A 72 24.37 10.45 4.86
CA ALA A 72 24.96 10.19 6.17
C ALA A 72 26.19 9.28 6.12
N GLY A 73 26.49 8.66 4.98
CA GLY A 73 27.59 7.71 4.85
C GLY A 73 27.38 6.44 5.68
N THR A 74 26.13 6.04 5.88
CA THR A 74 25.79 4.89 6.71
C THR A 74 26.28 3.62 6.05
N VAL A 75 27.19 2.94 6.75
CA VAL A 75 27.75 1.65 6.34
C VAL A 75 27.05 0.56 7.12
N ARG A 76 26.17 -0.19 6.49
CA ARG A 76 25.67 -1.40 7.10
C ARG A 76 25.00 -2.38 6.16
N GLY A 77 25.33 -3.66 6.42
CA GLY A 77 24.69 -4.81 5.81
C GLY A 77 23.24 -5.04 6.28
N SER A 78 22.61 -6.02 5.64
CA SER A 78 21.25 -6.45 5.98
C SER A 78 21.17 -7.00 7.41
N ALA A 79 20.08 -6.67 8.08
CA ALA A 79 19.66 -7.27 9.32
C ALA A 79 18.18 -7.64 9.23
N THR A 80 17.72 -8.58 10.01
CA THR A 80 16.30 -8.92 10.08
C THR A 80 15.50 -7.79 10.71
N GLN A 81 14.20 -7.72 10.42
CA GLN A 81 13.31 -6.72 11.03
C GLN A 81 13.33 -6.79 12.56
N ALA A 82 13.39 -8.01 13.12
CA ALA A 82 13.47 -8.23 14.55
C ALA A 82 14.79 -7.71 15.16
N GLU A 83 15.91 -7.85 14.46
CA GLU A 83 17.19 -7.29 14.89
C GLU A 83 17.16 -5.76 14.88
N TYR A 84 16.59 -5.14 13.87
CA TYR A 84 16.40 -3.69 13.86
C TYR A 84 15.51 -3.22 15.03
N ASP A 85 14.40 -3.91 15.31
CA ASP A 85 13.51 -3.58 16.42
C ASP A 85 14.21 -3.66 17.77
N ASN A 86 14.99 -4.72 18.00
CA ASN A 86 15.77 -4.90 19.23
C ASN A 86 16.83 -3.81 19.38
N MET A 87 17.54 -3.45 18.31
CA MET A 87 18.53 -2.36 18.34
C MET A 87 17.85 -1.01 18.64
N ILE A 88 16.76 -0.66 17.96
CA ILE A 88 16.03 0.59 18.18
C ILE A 88 15.51 0.67 19.62
N LYS A 89 14.95 -0.42 20.14
CA LYS A 89 14.48 -0.52 21.53
C LYS A 89 15.62 -0.30 22.53
N GLY A 90 16.73 -1.02 22.40
CA GLY A 90 17.87 -0.91 23.28
C GLY A 90 18.49 0.51 23.26
N MET A 91 18.61 1.12 22.09
CA MET A 91 19.12 2.48 21.92
C MET A 91 18.16 3.50 22.56
N SER A 92 16.87 3.34 22.39
CA SER A 92 15.85 4.23 22.97
C SER A 92 15.85 4.15 24.50
N GLU A 93 15.87 2.95 25.06
CA GLU A 93 15.96 2.74 26.52
C GLU A 93 17.24 3.34 27.11
N TYR A 94 18.37 3.22 26.41
CA TYR A 94 19.63 3.83 26.85
C TYR A 94 19.56 5.37 26.80
N ARG A 95 19.06 5.94 25.69
CA ARG A 95 18.84 7.39 25.55
C ARG A 95 17.96 7.92 26.68
N ASP A 96 16.84 7.25 26.96
CA ASP A 96 15.85 7.72 27.95
C ASP A 96 16.44 7.69 29.36
N ARG A 97 17.23 6.66 29.70
CA ARG A 97 17.99 6.63 30.97
C ARG A 97 18.99 7.76 31.08
N LYS A 98 19.71 8.09 30.00
CA LYS A 98 20.67 9.21 29.99
C LYS A 98 19.95 10.55 30.09
N TRP A 99 18.82 10.71 29.44
CA TRP A 99 17.99 11.92 29.51
C TRP A 99 17.42 12.14 30.91
N ALA A 100 16.93 11.11 31.57
CA ALA A 100 16.46 11.16 32.95
C ALA A 100 17.60 11.56 33.91
N ALA A 101 18.81 11.03 33.69
CA ALA A 101 19.99 11.41 34.47
C ALA A 101 20.36 12.92 34.32
N VAL A 102 20.23 13.47 33.08
CA VAL A 102 20.41 14.93 32.84
C VAL A 102 19.39 15.74 33.62
N GLY A 103 18.11 15.35 33.59
CA GLY A 103 17.05 16.01 34.34
C GLY A 103 17.31 16.01 35.86
N SER A 104 17.74 14.88 36.41
CA SER A 104 18.08 14.75 37.83
C SER A 104 19.29 15.62 38.24
N LEU A 105 20.31 15.69 37.39
CA LEU A 105 21.48 16.54 37.65
C LEU A 105 21.16 18.05 37.54
N LYS A 106 20.17 18.42 36.73
CA LYS A 106 19.73 19.78 36.55
C LYS A 106 18.97 20.31 37.79
N THR A 107 18.04 19.49 38.28
CA THR A 107 17.19 19.88 39.42
C THR A 107 17.93 19.85 40.77
N PHE A 108 18.84 18.92 40.98
CA PHE A 108 19.59 18.78 42.21
C PHE A 108 20.48 20.01 42.53
N PRO A 109 21.35 20.46 41.60
CA PRO A 109 22.18 21.67 41.84
C PRO A 109 21.33 22.92 42.05
N GLU A 110 20.25 23.11 41.30
CA GLU A 110 19.35 24.28 41.44
C GLU A 110 18.70 24.33 42.83
N SER A 111 18.24 23.19 43.36
CA SER A 111 17.65 23.09 44.68
C SER A 111 18.61 23.37 45.84
N HIS A 112 19.92 23.23 45.61
CA HIS A 112 20.98 23.46 46.60
C HIS A 112 21.75 24.76 46.36
N GLY A 113 21.25 25.65 45.47
CA GLY A 113 21.91 26.92 45.17
C GLY A 113 23.25 26.81 44.45
N ILE A 114 23.52 25.65 43.84
CA ILE A 114 24.72 25.38 43.06
C ILE A 114 24.44 25.72 41.59
N THR A 115 25.30 26.54 41.00
CA THR A 115 25.19 26.81 39.54
C THR A 115 25.42 25.51 38.79
N PRO A 116 24.47 25.09 37.94
CA PRO A 116 24.59 23.82 37.20
C PRO A 116 25.86 23.82 36.34
N ALA A 117 26.61 22.73 36.38
CA ALA A 117 27.68 22.50 35.40
C ALA A 117 27.10 22.46 33.96
N PRO A 118 27.88 22.82 32.93
CA PRO A 118 27.40 22.84 31.56
C PRO A 118 27.00 21.42 31.12
N TYR A 119 25.70 21.18 30.92
CA TYR A 119 25.13 19.90 30.45
C TYR A 119 25.33 19.70 28.94
N GLY A 120 26.12 20.56 28.27
CA GLY A 120 26.29 20.55 26.82
C GLY A 120 26.75 19.21 26.26
N ASP A 121 27.61 18.49 26.96
CA ASP A 121 28.12 17.20 26.50
C ASP A 121 27.10 16.09 26.63
N LEU A 122 26.26 16.12 27.69
CA LEU A 122 25.17 15.15 27.85
C LEU A 122 24.05 15.36 26.84
N ASN A 123 23.71 16.63 26.56
CA ASN A 123 22.76 16.96 25.49
C ASN A 123 23.27 16.53 24.13
N LYS A 124 24.55 16.72 23.83
CA LYS A 124 25.18 16.21 22.59
C LYS A 124 25.11 14.68 22.51
N ALA A 125 25.39 13.99 23.63
CA ALA A 125 25.27 12.52 23.66
C ALA A 125 23.85 12.04 23.33
N VAL A 126 22.82 12.68 23.91
CA VAL A 126 21.42 12.38 23.59
C VAL A 126 21.08 12.66 22.13
N GLN A 127 21.59 13.76 21.56
CA GLN A 127 21.41 14.04 20.13
C GLN A 127 22.06 13.00 19.22
N ILE A 128 23.26 12.52 19.57
CA ILE A 128 23.93 11.44 18.84
C ILE A 128 23.07 10.17 18.86
N TRP A 129 22.50 9.82 20.01
CA TRP A 129 21.62 8.66 20.11
C TRP A 129 20.32 8.84 19.32
N ASN A 130 19.72 10.02 19.31
CA ASN A 130 18.54 10.30 18.48
C ASN A 130 18.86 10.13 16.99
N THR A 131 20.00 10.65 16.55
CA THR A 131 20.46 10.48 15.16
C THR A 131 20.67 9.00 14.82
N ALA A 132 21.30 8.25 15.71
CA ALA A 132 21.53 6.82 15.49
C ALA A 132 20.24 6.01 15.46
N ILE A 133 19.27 6.33 16.32
CA ILE A 133 17.93 5.71 16.30
C ILE A 133 17.21 6.01 14.99
N ASP A 134 17.23 7.27 14.52
CA ASP A 134 16.64 7.67 13.25
C ASP A 134 17.26 6.91 12.06
N GLN A 135 18.59 6.80 12.03
CA GLN A 135 19.29 6.00 11.01
C GLN A 135 18.89 4.54 11.04
N MET A 136 18.72 3.93 12.23
CA MET A 136 18.25 2.56 12.36
C MET A 136 16.81 2.36 11.87
N GLN A 137 15.93 3.32 12.15
CA GLN A 137 14.56 3.30 11.63
C GLN A 137 14.53 3.41 10.09
N LYS A 138 15.36 4.27 9.52
CA LYS A 138 15.53 4.40 8.08
C LYS A 138 16.08 3.10 7.46
N LEU A 139 17.11 2.51 8.07
CA LEU A 139 17.65 1.21 7.63
C LEU A 139 16.59 0.12 7.65
N LYS A 140 15.80 0.03 8.72
CA LYS A 140 14.67 -0.91 8.82
C LYS A 140 13.67 -0.72 7.68
N THR A 141 13.28 0.53 7.38
CA THR A 141 12.34 0.85 6.30
C THR A 141 12.89 0.45 4.94
N VAL A 142 14.14 0.80 4.65
CA VAL A 142 14.78 0.44 3.38
C VAL A 142 14.94 -1.07 3.25
N ASN A 143 15.39 -1.76 4.31
CA ASN A 143 15.53 -3.20 4.28
C ASN A 143 14.21 -3.92 3.99
N ALA A 144 13.11 -3.52 4.63
CA ALA A 144 11.79 -4.10 4.37
C ALA A 144 11.35 -3.91 2.89
N ALA A 145 11.58 -2.73 2.33
CA ALA A 145 11.25 -2.46 0.92
C ALA A 145 12.17 -3.23 -0.04
N CYS A 146 13.45 -3.35 0.27
CA CYS A 146 14.43 -4.11 -0.51
C CYS A 146 14.10 -5.61 -0.51
N ASP A 147 13.80 -6.18 0.65
CA ASP A 147 13.40 -7.59 0.78
C ASP A 147 12.14 -7.89 -0.04
N ALA A 148 11.11 -7.04 0.08
CA ALA A 148 9.88 -7.17 -0.69
C ALA A 148 10.08 -7.00 -2.20
N ALA A 149 11.11 -6.27 -2.61
CA ALA A 149 11.44 -6.00 -4.02
C ALA A 149 12.50 -6.94 -4.60
N GLY A 150 13.16 -7.78 -3.79
CA GLY A 150 14.29 -8.62 -4.19
C GLY A 150 15.55 -7.80 -4.49
N ILE A 151 15.78 -6.70 -3.76
CA ILE A 151 16.92 -5.80 -3.91
C ILE A 151 17.90 -6.06 -2.76
N SER A 152 19.19 -6.22 -3.07
CA SER A 152 20.22 -6.42 -2.06
C SER A 152 20.61 -5.10 -1.41
N MET A 153 20.71 -5.11 -0.08
CA MET A 153 21.18 -3.97 0.71
C MET A 153 22.70 -3.75 0.54
N PRO A 154 23.21 -2.52 0.70
CA PRO A 154 24.65 -2.24 0.71
C PRO A 154 25.38 -3.01 1.81
N THR A 155 26.53 -3.58 1.48
CA THR A 155 27.33 -4.38 2.42
C THR A 155 28.77 -3.89 2.57
N SER A 156 29.24 -3.04 1.67
CA SER A 156 30.63 -2.58 1.65
C SER A 156 30.95 -1.66 2.83
N SER A 157 32.05 -1.90 3.51
CA SER A 157 32.63 -0.99 4.51
C SER A 157 33.49 0.10 3.88
N ASP A 158 33.86 -0.04 2.60
CA ASP A 158 34.56 0.98 1.84
C ASP A 158 33.58 2.10 1.48
N LYS A 159 33.94 3.35 1.77
CA LYS A 159 33.04 4.50 1.63
C LYS A 159 32.57 4.75 0.21
N ASP A 160 33.48 4.64 -0.76
CA ASP A 160 33.14 4.92 -2.16
C ASP A 160 32.31 3.78 -2.77
N LYS A 161 32.67 2.53 -2.46
CA LYS A 161 31.90 1.36 -2.86
C LYS A 161 30.52 1.36 -2.23
N ASN A 162 30.43 1.69 -0.95
CA ASN A 162 29.16 1.78 -0.23
C ASN A 162 28.23 2.83 -0.86
N LYS A 163 28.78 4.00 -1.21
CA LYS A 163 28.03 5.05 -1.92
C LYS A 163 27.50 4.57 -3.26
N ALA A 164 28.31 3.83 -4.02
CA ALA A 164 27.91 3.25 -5.31
C ALA A 164 26.85 2.14 -5.12
N GLU A 165 26.92 1.35 -4.05
CA GLU A 165 25.89 0.36 -3.72
C GLU A 165 24.57 1.04 -3.35
N TRP A 166 24.57 2.13 -2.57
CA TRP A 166 23.39 2.94 -2.29
C TRP A 166 22.77 3.53 -3.57
N ASP A 167 23.58 4.00 -4.52
CA ASP A 167 23.09 4.49 -5.80
C ASP A 167 22.33 3.41 -6.57
N LYS A 168 22.81 2.17 -6.54
CA LYS A 168 22.12 1.02 -7.16
C LYS A 168 20.79 0.73 -6.47
N VAL A 169 20.77 0.72 -5.13
CA VAL A 169 19.51 0.51 -4.35
C VAL A 169 18.50 1.60 -4.70
N ILE A 170 18.92 2.87 -4.69
CA ILE A 170 18.07 4.03 -5.02
C ILE A 170 17.51 3.89 -6.45
N ALA A 171 18.34 3.55 -7.44
CA ALA A 171 17.90 3.36 -8.82
C ALA A 171 16.90 2.21 -8.96
N GLN A 172 17.13 1.08 -8.28
CA GLN A 172 16.24 -0.06 -8.30
C GLN A 172 14.90 0.22 -7.60
N LEU A 173 14.91 0.92 -6.45
CA LEU A 173 13.69 1.35 -5.78
C LEU A 173 12.89 2.34 -6.64
N GLN A 174 13.57 3.28 -7.33
CA GLN A 174 12.92 4.19 -8.28
C GLN A 174 12.22 3.41 -9.40
N THR A 175 12.90 2.45 -10.02
CA THR A 175 12.31 1.60 -11.07
C THR A 175 11.08 0.83 -10.56
N LYS A 176 11.14 0.31 -9.33
CA LYS A 176 9.99 -0.38 -8.72
C LYS A 176 8.82 0.57 -8.46
N MET A 177 9.10 1.79 -7.99
CA MET A 177 8.09 2.83 -7.78
C MET A 177 7.40 3.22 -9.10
N ASP A 178 8.16 3.36 -10.19
CA ASP A 178 7.63 3.68 -11.51
C ASP A 178 6.77 2.53 -12.06
N THR A 179 7.19 1.28 -11.83
CA THR A 179 6.41 0.08 -12.17
C THR A 179 5.08 0.05 -11.43
N CYS A 180 5.06 0.33 -10.11
CA CYS A 180 3.82 0.44 -9.35
C CYS A 180 2.91 1.54 -9.93
N GLY A 181 3.49 2.67 -10.34
CA GLY A 181 2.74 3.75 -10.98
C GLY A 181 2.07 3.32 -12.28
N ALA A 182 2.79 2.61 -13.14
CA ALA A 182 2.26 2.07 -14.39
C ALA A 182 1.16 1.02 -14.16
N ASN A 183 1.35 0.14 -13.17
CA ASN A 183 0.33 -0.85 -12.79
C ASN A 183 -0.96 -0.18 -12.32
N ILE A 184 -0.88 0.84 -11.46
CA ILE A 184 -2.03 1.61 -11.00
C ILE A 184 -2.78 2.22 -12.18
N GLN A 185 -2.08 2.83 -13.14
CA GLN A 185 -2.71 3.40 -14.33
C GLN A 185 -3.45 2.34 -15.15
N THR A 186 -2.82 1.19 -15.37
CA THR A 186 -3.44 0.08 -16.10
C THR A 186 -4.70 -0.44 -15.39
N GLN A 187 -4.64 -0.61 -14.08
CA GLN A 187 -5.78 -1.05 -13.27
C GLN A 187 -6.91 -0.01 -13.25
N MET A 188 -6.58 1.29 -13.25
CA MET A 188 -7.59 2.35 -13.36
C MET A 188 -8.34 2.32 -14.69
N VAL A 189 -7.65 2.04 -15.80
CA VAL A 189 -8.31 1.86 -17.11
C VAL A 189 -9.23 0.66 -17.10
N GLN A 190 -8.80 -0.47 -16.56
CA GLN A 190 -9.64 -1.67 -16.42
C GLN A 190 -10.86 -1.40 -15.54
N LEU A 191 -10.70 -0.67 -14.45
CA LEU A 191 -11.81 -0.27 -13.58
C LEU A 191 -12.83 0.59 -14.32
N GLN A 192 -12.38 1.55 -15.14
CA GLN A 192 -13.25 2.36 -15.97
C GLN A 192 -14.05 1.51 -16.98
N ASP A 193 -13.39 0.50 -17.59
CA ASP A 193 -14.05 -0.43 -18.50
C ASP A 193 -15.14 -1.26 -17.80
N PHE A 194 -14.84 -1.81 -16.62
CA PHE A 194 -15.82 -2.54 -15.80
C PHE A 194 -17.03 -1.67 -15.43
N MET A 195 -16.77 -0.43 -15.01
CA MET A 195 -17.84 0.51 -14.68
C MET A 195 -18.68 0.92 -15.89
N GLY A 196 -18.04 1.08 -17.06
CA GLY A 196 -18.73 1.34 -18.33
C GLY A 196 -19.64 0.17 -18.71
N GLN A 197 -19.15 -1.06 -18.63
CA GLN A 197 -19.93 -2.27 -18.89
C GLN A 197 -21.07 -2.44 -17.88
N TYR A 198 -20.81 -2.23 -16.59
CA TYR A 198 -21.85 -2.25 -15.55
C TYR A 198 -23.01 -1.30 -15.90
N ASN A 199 -22.71 -0.05 -16.23
CA ASN A 199 -23.71 0.95 -16.59
C ASN A 199 -24.49 0.56 -17.85
N SER A 200 -23.80 -0.01 -18.85
CA SER A 200 -24.43 -0.49 -20.09
C SER A 200 -25.42 -1.63 -19.84
N TYR A 201 -25.03 -2.62 -19.04
CA TYR A 201 -25.90 -3.73 -18.68
C TYR A 201 -27.09 -3.29 -17.83
N MET A 202 -26.90 -2.36 -16.90
CA MET A 202 -28.00 -1.82 -16.10
C MET A 202 -29.01 -1.02 -16.95
N GLN A 203 -28.54 -0.24 -17.93
CA GLN A 203 -29.41 0.45 -18.88
C GLN A 203 -30.17 -0.54 -19.74
N GLY A 204 -29.52 -1.56 -20.25
CA GLY A 204 -30.15 -2.62 -21.02
C GLY A 204 -31.22 -3.38 -20.22
N ALA A 205 -30.93 -3.74 -18.97
CA ALA A 205 -31.89 -4.38 -18.08
C ALA A 205 -33.14 -3.51 -17.85
N ASN A 206 -32.94 -2.23 -17.57
CA ASN A 206 -34.04 -1.28 -17.37
C ASN A 206 -34.88 -1.11 -18.65
N SER A 207 -34.27 -1.07 -19.83
CA SER A 207 -34.97 -1.00 -21.10
C SER A 207 -35.78 -2.26 -21.36
N ALA A 208 -35.24 -3.42 -21.10
CA ALA A 208 -35.94 -4.70 -21.28
C ALA A 208 -37.15 -4.85 -20.33
N ILE A 209 -37.01 -4.40 -19.07
CA ILE A 209 -38.13 -4.34 -18.11
C ILE A 209 -39.22 -3.39 -18.58
N ALA A 210 -38.85 -2.17 -19.02
CA ALA A 210 -39.80 -1.17 -19.53
C ALA A 210 -40.60 -1.75 -20.75
N THR A 211 -39.92 -2.37 -21.70
CA THR A 211 -40.55 -3.02 -22.86
C THR A 211 -41.50 -4.15 -22.42
N SER A 212 -41.10 -4.99 -21.49
CA SER A 212 -41.95 -6.05 -20.93
C SER A 212 -43.22 -5.48 -20.31
N ASN A 213 -43.10 -4.40 -19.52
CA ASN A 213 -44.26 -3.72 -18.90
C ASN A 213 -45.20 -3.10 -19.95
N GLN A 214 -44.68 -2.53 -21.04
CA GLN A 214 -45.46 -2.00 -22.14
C GLN A 214 -46.27 -3.09 -22.84
N VAL A 215 -45.63 -4.24 -23.12
CA VAL A 215 -46.30 -5.40 -23.73
C VAL A 215 -47.41 -5.89 -22.83
N LEU A 216 -47.14 -6.07 -21.53
CA LEU A 216 -48.18 -6.50 -20.56
C LEU A 216 -49.34 -5.51 -20.47
N THR A 217 -49.07 -4.22 -20.49
CA THR A 217 -50.09 -3.18 -20.47
C THR A 217 -50.94 -3.17 -21.73
N SER A 218 -50.30 -3.40 -22.89
CA SER A 218 -51.00 -3.51 -24.19
C SER A 218 -51.91 -4.73 -24.24
N LEU A 219 -51.45 -5.88 -23.73
CA LEU A 219 -52.25 -7.10 -23.62
C LEU A 219 -53.45 -6.92 -22.68
N ALA A 220 -53.26 -6.25 -21.55
CA ALA A 220 -54.33 -5.96 -20.58
C ALA A 220 -55.40 -5.00 -21.13
N LYS A 221 -55.03 -4.08 -22.04
CA LYS A 221 -55.97 -3.14 -22.66
C LYS A 221 -56.68 -3.72 -23.90
N GLY A 222 -56.17 -4.81 -24.45
CA GLY A 222 -56.76 -5.47 -25.63
C GLY A 222 -57.80 -6.54 -25.32
N GLN A 223 -58.05 -6.78 -24.01
CA GLN A 223 -59.17 -7.58 -23.52
C GLN A 223 -60.30 -6.62 -23.06
#